data_a84d0c40310073b7e602351b951894c4
#
_entry.id   a84d0c40310073b7e602351b951894c4
#
_cell.length_a   1.000
_cell.length_b   1.000
_cell.length_c   1.000
_cell.angle_alpha   90.00
_cell.angle_beta   90.00
_cell.angle_gamma   90.00
#
_symmetry.space_group_name_H-M   'P 1'
#
loop_
_entity.id
_entity.type
_entity.pdbx_description
1 polymer ?
#
loop_
_entity_poly.entity_id
_entity_poly.type
_entity_poly.pdbx_seq_one_letter_code
_entity_poly.pdbx_strand_id
1 'polypeptide(L)'
;MKYIFVENGNLNGAGELEQLDEGVLNIQVSDEVYKNYLSEKFRYVYSDGAIVENPNYENAKQTAAIEKRISEIHSELEALDEKRIRAVCESEVKDIKTGETWLEYYNSLIIDLRSELIALEAQI
;
A
#
# COMPACT_ATOMS: atom_id res chain seq x y z
N MET A 1 15.90 25.18 0.32
CA MET A 1 15.29 24.90 -0.99
C MET A 1 14.86 23.45 -1.08
N LYS A 2 13.79 23.19 -1.77
CA LYS A 2 13.25 21.83 -1.93
C LYS A 2 13.30 21.46 -3.40
N TYR A 3 13.73 20.22 -3.68
CA TYR A 3 13.87 19.70 -5.05
C TYR A 3 13.18 18.37 -5.21
N ILE A 4 12.61 18.13 -6.38
CA ILE A 4 12.19 16.80 -6.82
C ILE A 4 13.16 16.37 -7.92
N PHE A 5 13.67 15.15 -7.82
CA PHE A 5 14.64 14.60 -8.74
C PHE A 5 13.93 13.83 -9.85
N VAL A 6 14.33 14.11 -11.09
CA VAL A 6 13.75 13.47 -12.27
C VAL A 6 14.84 12.71 -13.00
N GLU A 7 14.61 11.44 -13.27
CA GLU A 7 15.51 10.58 -14.03
C GLU A 7 14.70 9.84 -15.10
N ASN A 8 15.14 9.96 -16.36
CA ASN A 8 14.46 9.35 -17.52
C ASN A 8 12.97 9.74 -17.63
N GLY A 9 12.63 10.99 -17.25
CA GLY A 9 11.25 11.48 -17.31
C GLY A 9 10.36 11.03 -16.16
N ASN A 10 10.91 10.30 -15.20
CA ASN A 10 10.17 9.81 -14.03
C ASN A 10 10.67 10.47 -12.75
N LEU A 11 9.75 10.70 -11.81
CA LEU A 11 10.13 11.22 -10.50
C LEU A 11 10.83 10.11 -9.70
N ASN A 12 12.04 10.41 -9.23
CA ASN A 12 12.90 9.41 -8.58
C ASN A 12 13.15 9.69 -7.09
N GLY A 13 12.68 10.80 -6.57
CA GLY A 13 12.89 11.14 -5.18
C GLY A 13 12.82 12.64 -4.97
N ALA A 14 13.08 13.06 -3.74
CA ALA A 14 13.07 14.46 -3.36
C ALA A 14 14.08 14.72 -2.24
N GLY A 15 14.55 15.94 -2.12
CA GLY A 15 15.50 16.31 -1.08
C GLY A 15 15.69 17.82 -0.99
N GLU A 16 16.47 18.21 0.00
CA GLU A 16 16.79 19.62 0.24
C GLU A 16 18.08 20.09 -0.45
N LEU A 17 18.86 19.13 -0.97
CA LEU A 17 20.12 19.40 -1.69
C LEU A 17 20.03 18.83 -3.10
N GLU A 18 20.66 19.52 -4.04
CA GLU A 18 20.74 19.07 -5.42
C GLU A 18 21.55 17.77 -5.53
N GLN A 19 21.06 16.85 -6.38
CA GLN A 19 21.86 15.68 -6.77
C GLN A 19 22.75 16.05 -7.94
N LEU A 20 24.02 15.70 -7.84
CA LEU A 20 25.02 16.02 -8.85
C LEU A 20 25.24 14.90 -9.86
N ASP A 21 24.48 13.83 -9.79
CA ASP A 21 24.60 12.70 -10.70
C ASP A 21 24.17 13.06 -12.12
N GLU A 22 24.90 12.55 -13.11
CA GLU A 22 24.52 12.71 -14.50
C GLU A 22 23.17 12.07 -14.80
N GLY A 23 22.36 12.72 -15.61
CA GLY A 23 21.04 12.21 -15.98
C GLY A 23 19.94 12.52 -14.99
N VAL A 24 20.25 13.14 -13.86
CA VAL A 24 19.26 13.57 -12.88
C VAL A 24 18.99 15.07 -13.03
N LEU A 25 17.72 15.40 -13.23
CA LEU A 25 17.27 16.79 -13.22
C LEU A 25 16.80 17.16 -11.82
N ASN A 26 17.25 18.33 -11.35
CA ASN A 26 16.81 18.85 -10.05
C ASN A 26 15.80 19.97 -10.31
N ILE A 27 14.53 19.72 -9.97
CA ILE A 27 13.48 20.70 -10.16
C ILE A 27 13.09 21.29 -8.82
N GLN A 28 13.32 22.60 -8.67
CA GLN A 28 12.94 23.31 -7.45
C GLN A 28 11.43 23.39 -7.33
N VAL A 29 10.92 23.05 -6.14
CA VAL A 29 9.49 23.06 -5.85
C VAL A 29 9.22 23.81 -4.54
N SER A 30 7.95 24.16 -4.31
CA SER A 30 7.54 24.76 -3.05
C SER A 30 7.55 23.71 -1.92
N ASP A 31 7.55 24.19 -0.67
CA ASP A 31 7.47 23.29 0.49
C ASP A 31 6.21 22.47 0.47
N GLU A 32 5.10 23.03 0.00
CA GLU A 32 3.82 22.33 -0.12
C GLU A 32 3.91 21.16 -1.10
N VAL A 33 4.46 21.38 -2.29
CA VAL A 33 4.64 20.33 -3.31
C VAL A 33 5.59 19.26 -2.79
N TYR A 34 6.67 19.64 -2.12
CA TYR A 34 7.62 18.73 -1.52
C TYR A 34 6.95 17.80 -0.52
N LYS A 35 6.18 18.36 0.41
CA LYS A 35 5.45 17.57 1.43
C LYS A 35 4.41 16.65 0.79
N ASN A 36 3.66 17.15 -0.18
CA ASN A 36 2.65 16.36 -0.87
C ASN A 36 3.28 15.18 -1.63
N TYR A 37 4.41 15.41 -2.27
CA TYR A 37 5.14 14.34 -2.97
C TYR A 37 5.63 13.25 -2.00
N LEU A 38 6.15 13.65 -0.84
CA LEU A 38 6.62 12.68 0.16
C LEU A 38 5.47 11.85 0.74
N SER A 39 4.29 12.45 0.88
CA SER A 39 3.08 11.73 1.36
C SER A 39 2.52 10.80 0.31
N GLU A 40 2.43 11.27 -0.93
CA GLU A 40 1.80 10.55 -2.04
C GLU A 40 2.65 10.70 -3.30
N LYS A 41 3.60 9.79 -3.51
CA LYS A 41 4.54 9.85 -4.63
C LYS A 41 3.87 9.83 -6.01
N PHE A 42 2.68 9.25 -6.12
CA PHE A 42 1.90 9.19 -7.35
C PHE A 42 1.14 10.47 -7.67
N ARG A 43 1.15 11.46 -6.77
CA ARG A 43 0.38 12.71 -6.93
C ARG A 43 0.88 13.59 -8.06
N TYR A 44 2.18 13.56 -8.34
CA TYR A 44 2.81 14.41 -9.34
C TYR A 44 3.51 13.57 -10.40
N VAL A 45 3.64 14.17 -11.59
CA VAL A 45 4.43 13.64 -12.70
C VAL A 45 5.28 14.73 -13.29
N TYR A 46 6.33 14.34 -14.02
CA TYR A 46 7.15 15.27 -14.79
C TYR A 46 6.54 15.43 -16.18
N SER A 47 6.33 16.68 -16.59
CA SER A 47 5.80 17.00 -17.91
C SER A 47 6.38 18.32 -18.41
N ASP A 48 6.98 18.29 -19.60
CA ASP A 48 7.52 19.47 -20.30
C ASP A 48 8.41 20.38 -19.43
N GLY A 49 9.29 19.77 -18.66
CA GLY A 49 10.24 20.50 -17.81
C GLY A 49 9.67 20.93 -16.45
N ALA A 50 8.48 20.55 -16.10
CA ALA A 50 7.81 20.94 -14.86
C ALA A 50 7.21 19.76 -14.11
N ILE A 51 7.07 19.94 -12.80
CA ILE A 51 6.33 19.00 -11.95
C ILE A 51 4.87 19.46 -11.94
N VAL A 52 3.98 18.60 -12.42
CA VAL A 52 2.54 18.87 -12.50
C VAL A 52 1.76 17.79 -11.80
N GLU A 53 0.51 18.07 -11.46
CA GLU A 53 -0.37 17.07 -10.88
C GLU A 53 -0.61 15.93 -11.88
N ASN A 54 -0.64 14.70 -11.36
CA ASN A 54 -0.90 13.52 -12.17
C ASN A 54 -2.34 13.55 -12.67
N PRO A 55 -2.59 13.56 -14.00
CA PRO A 55 -3.96 13.56 -14.53
C PRO A 55 -4.76 12.31 -14.12
N ASN A 56 -4.07 11.22 -13.76
CA ASN A 56 -4.70 9.99 -13.31
C ASN A 56 -4.63 9.83 -11.77
N TYR A 57 -4.52 10.95 -11.05
CA TYR A 57 -4.35 10.95 -9.59
C TYR A 57 -5.43 10.13 -8.88
N GLU A 58 -6.70 10.31 -9.22
CA GLU A 58 -7.79 9.59 -8.56
C GLU A 58 -7.68 8.07 -8.77
N ASN A 59 -7.35 7.64 -9.98
CA ASN A 59 -7.14 6.22 -10.27
C ASN A 59 -5.93 5.67 -9.53
N ALA A 60 -4.83 6.42 -9.49
CA ALA A 60 -3.63 6.03 -8.77
C ALA A 60 -3.88 5.93 -7.27
N LYS A 61 -4.66 6.85 -6.72
CA LYS A 61 -5.06 6.84 -5.31
C LYS A 61 -5.89 5.61 -4.96
N GLN A 62 -6.87 5.28 -5.80
CA GLN A 62 -7.69 4.08 -5.62
C GLN A 62 -6.85 2.81 -5.70
N THR A 63 -5.97 2.71 -6.69
CA THR A 63 -5.07 1.56 -6.85
C THR A 63 -4.15 1.42 -5.63
N ALA A 64 -3.57 2.51 -5.14
CA ALA A 64 -2.71 2.49 -3.97
C ALA A 64 -3.48 2.03 -2.71
N ALA A 65 -4.73 2.47 -2.54
CA ALA A 65 -5.56 2.03 -1.42
C ALA A 65 -5.90 0.54 -1.50
N ILE A 66 -6.20 0.04 -2.70
CA ILE A 66 -6.48 -1.39 -2.94
C ILE A 66 -5.23 -2.22 -2.65
N GLU A 67 -4.07 -1.83 -3.15
CA GLU A 67 -2.81 -2.53 -2.91
C GLU A 67 -2.44 -2.57 -1.44
N LYS A 68 -2.66 -1.46 -0.72
CA LYS A 68 -2.44 -1.40 0.72
C LYS A 68 -3.35 -2.39 1.46
N ARG A 69 -4.63 -2.44 1.10
CA ARG A 69 -5.57 -3.38 1.73
C ARG A 69 -5.20 -4.83 1.42
N ILE A 70 -4.78 -5.13 0.19
CA ILE A 70 -4.30 -6.46 -0.19
C ILE A 70 -3.11 -6.87 0.69
N SER A 71 -2.15 -5.99 0.89
CA SER A 71 -1.00 -6.24 1.76
C SER A 71 -1.41 -6.49 3.21
N GLU A 72 -2.36 -5.71 3.74
CA GLU A 72 -2.91 -5.92 5.08
C GLU A 72 -3.58 -7.28 5.21
N ILE A 73 -4.37 -7.68 4.20
CA ILE A 73 -5.04 -8.99 4.19
C ILE A 73 -4.02 -10.13 4.21
N HIS A 74 -2.95 -10.04 3.42
CA HIS A 74 -1.90 -11.06 3.43
C HIS A 74 -1.26 -11.19 4.82
N SER A 75 -0.99 -10.08 5.49
CA SER A 75 -0.45 -10.10 6.86
C SER A 75 -1.44 -10.70 7.86
N GLU A 76 -2.72 -10.36 7.75
CA GLU A 76 -3.78 -10.93 8.60
C GLU A 76 -3.93 -12.43 8.37
N LEU A 77 -3.86 -12.89 7.10
CA LEU A 77 -3.94 -14.32 6.78
C LEU A 77 -2.76 -15.09 7.36
N GLU A 78 -1.55 -14.55 7.29
CA GLU A 78 -0.38 -15.19 7.91
C GLU A 78 -0.56 -15.34 9.41
N ALA A 79 -1.02 -14.30 10.09
CA ALA A 79 -1.27 -14.32 11.53
C ALA A 79 -2.37 -15.33 11.90
N LEU A 80 -3.42 -15.42 11.08
CA LEU A 80 -4.51 -16.37 11.30
C LEU A 80 -4.08 -17.81 11.04
N ASP A 81 -3.20 -18.06 10.06
CA ASP A 81 -2.66 -19.39 9.80
C ASP A 81 -1.86 -19.90 11.00
N GLU A 82 -1.06 -19.06 11.64
CA GLU A 82 -0.34 -19.43 12.86
C GLU A 82 -1.31 -19.79 14.01
N LYS A 83 -2.36 -18.99 14.19
CA LYS A 83 -3.39 -19.23 15.21
C LYS A 83 -4.18 -20.51 14.91
N ARG A 84 -4.48 -20.75 13.63
CA ARG A 84 -5.17 -21.96 13.19
C ARG A 84 -4.36 -23.21 13.47
N ILE A 85 -3.08 -23.19 13.21
CA ILE A 85 -2.17 -24.31 13.50
C ILE A 85 -2.20 -24.62 15.00
N ARG A 86 -2.11 -23.62 15.84
CA ARG A 86 -2.20 -23.76 17.29
C ARG A 86 -3.56 -24.34 17.71
N ALA A 87 -4.64 -23.83 17.12
CA ALA A 87 -6.00 -24.29 17.43
C ALA A 87 -6.23 -25.76 17.07
N VAL A 88 -5.62 -26.25 15.99
CA VAL A 88 -5.65 -27.67 15.62
C VAL A 88 -5.01 -28.52 16.71
N CYS A 89 -3.89 -28.05 17.28
CA CYS A 89 -3.16 -28.78 18.32
C CYS A 89 -3.89 -28.77 19.67
N GLU A 90 -4.56 -27.68 20.01
CA GLU A 90 -5.18 -27.47 21.32
C GLU A 90 -6.65 -27.89 21.39
N SER A 91 -7.39 -27.86 20.28
CA SER A 91 -8.79 -28.26 20.16
C SER A 91 -9.74 -27.60 21.19
N GLU A 92 -9.44 -26.37 21.60
CA GLU A 92 -10.24 -25.66 22.58
C GLU A 92 -11.50 -25.06 21.97
N VAL A 93 -12.59 -25.06 22.76
CA VAL A 93 -13.86 -24.44 22.39
C VAL A 93 -13.81 -22.95 22.71
N LYS A 94 -14.10 -22.11 21.72
CA LYS A 94 -14.19 -20.66 21.88
C LYS A 94 -15.46 -20.22 22.58
N ASP A 95 -16.60 -20.85 22.21
CA ASP A 95 -17.91 -20.49 22.73
C ASP A 95 -18.66 -21.78 23.17
N ILE A 96 -18.85 -21.89 24.47
CA ILE A 96 -19.53 -23.05 25.07
C ILE A 96 -20.98 -23.15 24.62
N LYS A 97 -21.66 -22.04 24.40
CA LYS A 97 -23.08 -22.02 24.03
C LYS A 97 -23.32 -22.55 22.62
N THR A 98 -22.47 -22.21 21.68
CA THR A 98 -22.61 -22.64 20.29
C THR A 98 -21.77 -23.87 19.97
N GLY A 99 -20.81 -24.21 20.81
CA GLY A 99 -19.85 -25.28 20.56
C GLY A 99 -18.77 -24.91 19.53
N GLU A 100 -18.71 -23.66 19.10
CA GLU A 100 -17.71 -23.20 18.12
C GLU A 100 -16.30 -23.35 18.70
N THR A 101 -15.43 -24.02 17.94
CA THR A 101 -14.02 -24.15 18.30
C THR A 101 -13.22 -22.94 17.78
N TRP A 102 -12.04 -22.72 18.34
CA TRP A 102 -11.13 -21.69 17.82
C TRP A 102 -10.78 -21.95 16.36
N LEU A 103 -10.63 -23.22 15.97
CA LEU A 103 -10.37 -23.59 14.59
C LEU A 103 -11.48 -23.15 13.65
N GLU A 104 -12.75 -23.41 14.01
CA GLU A 104 -13.89 -22.99 13.21
C GLU A 104 -13.97 -21.48 13.09
N TYR A 105 -13.72 -20.76 14.18
CA TYR A 105 -13.70 -19.31 14.21
C TYR A 105 -12.63 -18.74 13.27
N TYR A 106 -11.38 -19.23 13.37
CA TYR A 106 -10.30 -18.76 12.51
C TYR A 106 -10.52 -19.12 11.05
N ASN A 107 -11.08 -20.29 10.75
CA ASN A 107 -11.42 -20.67 9.38
C ASN A 107 -12.47 -19.73 8.78
N SER A 108 -13.47 -19.31 9.55
CA SER A 108 -14.46 -18.32 9.08
C SER A 108 -13.81 -16.98 8.74
N LEU A 109 -12.92 -16.48 9.59
CA LEU A 109 -12.20 -15.24 9.34
C LEU A 109 -11.32 -15.34 8.07
N ILE A 110 -10.67 -16.48 7.88
CA ILE A 110 -9.82 -16.71 6.69
C ILE A 110 -10.67 -16.72 5.42
N ILE A 111 -11.82 -17.37 5.43
CA ILE A 111 -12.73 -17.40 4.29
C ILE A 111 -13.19 -15.99 3.93
N ASP A 112 -13.58 -15.19 4.91
CA ASP A 112 -14.01 -13.81 4.69
C ASP A 112 -12.88 -12.95 4.09
N LEU A 113 -11.67 -13.06 4.62
CA LEU A 113 -10.51 -12.32 4.11
C LEU A 113 -10.13 -12.75 2.69
N ARG A 114 -10.19 -14.03 2.39
CA ARG A 114 -9.93 -14.55 1.03
C ARG A 114 -10.96 -14.05 0.03
N SER A 115 -12.23 -13.98 0.44
CA SER A 115 -13.30 -13.46 -0.41
C SER A 115 -13.07 -11.97 -0.72
N GLU A 116 -12.70 -11.18 0.29
CA GLU A 116 -12.35 -9.77 0.12
C GLU A 116 -11.13 -9.62 -0.81
N LEU A 117 -10.11 -10.45 -0.61
CA LEU A 117 -8.89 -10.43 -1.43
C LEU A 117 -9.19 -10.67 -2.90
N ILE A 118 -10.01 -11.68 -3.21
CA ILE A 118 -10.41 -12.00 -4.59
C ILE A 118 -11.13 -10.80 -5.21
N ALA A 119 -12.05 -10.18 -4.48
CA ALA A 119 -12.78 -9.01 -4.97
C ALA A 119 -11.86 -7.82 -5.24
N LEU A 120 -10.87 -7.59 -4.38
CA LEU A 120 -9.89 -6.50 -4.55
C LEU A 120 -8.94 -6.75 -5.71
N GLU A 121 -8.44 -7.97 -5.84
CA GLU A 121 -7.54 -8.35 -6.94
C GLU A 121 -8.22 -8.21 -8.31
N ALA A 122 -9.53 -8.41 -8.38
CA ALA A 122 -10.30 -8.22 -9.60
C ALA A 122 -10.42 -6.75 -10.02
N GLN A 123 -10.13 -5.81 -9.11
CA GLN A 123 -10.22 -4.37 -9.38
C GLN A 123 -8.92 -3.76 -9.90
N ILE A 124 -7.81 -4.49 -9.85
CA ILE A 124 -6.50 -3.98 -10.29
C ILE A 124 -5.93 -4.72 -11.49
#